data_28955b6024830a100c1f608d3120997d
#
_entry.id   28955b6024830a100c1f608d3120997d
#
_cell.length_a   1.000
_cell.length_b   1.000
_cell.length_c   1.000
_cell.angle_alpha   90.00
_cell.angle_beta   90.00
_cell.angle_gamma   90.00
#
_symmetry.space_group_name_H-M   'P 1'
#
loop_
_entity.id
_entity.type
_entity.pdbx_description
1 polymer ?
#
loop_
_entity_poly.entity_id
_entity_poly.type
_entity_poly.pdbx_seq_one_letter_code
_entity_poly.pdbx_strand_id
1 'polypeptide(L)'
;DKLAGIVDESDVLLHVYGDETRFRDPVSTAMVSKLDRLDVRSPIEALLPVFDRGQVAIITDGDAFLGLITRIDLLNYLRRRAQ
;
A
#
# COMPACT_ATOMS: atom_id res chain seq x y z
N ASP A 1 -9.78 14.60 -3.90
CA ASP A 1 -9.38 13.72 -2.80
C ASP A 1 -7.87 13.61 -2.71
N LYS A 2 -7.36 13.87 -1.53
CA LYS A 2 -5.93 13.70 -1.28
C LYS A 2 -5.70 12.46 -0.45
N LEU A 3 -4.80 11.61 -0.94
CA LEU A 3 -4.33 10.47 -0.16
C LEU A 3 -3.25 10.97 0.80
N ALA A 4 -3.45 10.76 2.10
CA ALA A 4 -2.51 11.22 3.12
C ALA A 4 -1.36 10.24 3.33
N GLY A 5 -1.65 8.95 3.26
CA GLY A 5 -0.65 7.94 3.52
C GLY A 5 -1.26 6.55 3.56
N ILE A 6 -0.45 5.60 3.96
CA ILE A 6 -0.87 4.21 4.11
C ILE A 6 -0.29 3.67 5.42
N VAL A 7 -1.04 2.80 6.08
CA VAL A 7 -0.59 2.18 7.31
C VAL A 7 -0.93 0.69 7.25
N ASP A 8 0.02 -0.16 7.64
CA ASP A 8 -0.21 -1.60 7.77
C ASP A 8 0.09 -2.05 9.20
N GLU A 9 -0.09 -3.32 9.44
CA GLU A 9 0.12 -3.88 10.78
C GLU A 9 1.54 -3.66 11.27
N SER A 10 2.53 -3.81 10.40
CA SER A 10 3.94 -3.59 10.77
C SER A 10 4.19 -2.17 11.23
N ASP A 11 3.60 -1.18 10.55
CA ASP A 11 3.75 0.23 10.93
C ASP A 11 3.20 0.47 12.33
N VAL A 12 2.05 -0.12 12.63
CA VAL A 12 1.43 0.01 13.95
C VAL A 12 2.31 -0.63 15.02
N LEU A 13 2.77 -1.87 14.77
CA LEU A 13 3.58 -2.60 15.74
C LEU A 13 4.88 -1.86 16.06
N LEU A 14 5.54 -1.31 15.04
CA LEU A 14 6.77 -0.54 15.25
C LEU A 14 6.52 0.73 16.05
N HIS A 15 5.39 1.39 15.79
CA HIS A 15 5.07 2.65 16.47
C HIS A 15 4.82 2.46 17.96
N VAL A 16 4.09 1.38 18.32
CA VAL A 16 3.69 1.16 19.71
C VAL A 16 4.67 0.28 20.49
N TYR A 17 5.71 -0.23 19.83
CA TYR A 17 6.67 -1.14 20.47
C TYR A 17 7.29 -0.48 21.70
N GLY A 18 7.13 -1.15 22.84
CA GLY A 18 7.70 -0.68 24.09
C GLY A 18 6.93 0.44 24.79
N ASP A 19 5.84 0.93 24.20
CA ASP A 19 5.04 2.00 24.80
C ASP A 19 3.58 1.90 24.36
N GLU A 20 2.77 1.23 25.18
CA GLU A 20 1.35 0.99 24.86
C GLU A 20 0.51 2.26 24.83
N THR A 21 1.00 3.36 25.43
CA THR A 21 0.25 4.62 25.42
C THR A 21 0.15 5.18 24.01
N ARG A 22 1.06 4.78 23.12
CA ARG A 22 1.05 5.22 21.71
C ARG A 22 -0.12 4.69 20.90
N PHE A 23 -0.86 3.70 21.40
CA PHE A 23 -2.09 3.26 20.76
C PHE A 23 -3.13 4.37 20.65
N ARG A 24 -3.02 5.41 21.45
CA ARG A 24 -3.92 6.56 21.44
C ARG A 24 -3.48 7.66 20.48
N ASP A 25 -2.32 7.52 19.88
CA ASP A 25 -1.79 8.51 18.95
C ASP A 25 -2.62 8.54 17.66
N PRO A 26 -2.67 9.67 16.98
CA PRO A 26 -3.34 9.72 15.67
C PRO A 26 -2.70 8.75 14.68
N VAL A 27 -3.49 8.18 13.79
CA VAL A 27 -3.02 7.26 12.75
C VAL A 27 -1.87 7.87 11.94
N SER A 28 -1.91 9.19 11.75
CA SER A 28 -0.88 9.88 10.97
C SER A 28 0.53 9.72 11.53
N THR A 29 0.67 9.41 12.83
CA THR A 29 2.00 9.22 13.43
C THR A 29 2.61 7.87 13.05
N ALA A 30 1.80 6.90 12.64
CA ALA A 30 2.26 5.57 12.25
C ALA A 30 2.29 5.35 10.74
N MET A 31 1.62 6.19 9.97
CA MET A 31 1.48 5.97 8.53
C MET A 31 2.74 6.33 7.75
N VAL A 32 2.85 5.73 6.56
CA VAL A 32 3.86 6.09 5.57
C VAL A 32 3.20 7.03 4.56
N SER A 33 3.79 8.20 4.35
CA SER A 33 3.20 9.22 3.47
C SER A 33 3.78 9.21 2.06
N LYS A 34 4.91 8.54 1.84
CA LYS A 34 5.48 8.38 0.51
C LYS A 34 4.78 7.20 -0.17
N LEU A 35 3.92 7.49 -1.13
CA LEU A 35 3.07 6.50 -1.77
C LEU A 35 3.58 6.17 -3.17
N ASP A 36 3.55 4.88 -3.53
CA ASP A 36 3.82 4.43 -4.90
C ASP A 36 2.51 4.42 -5.67
N ARG A 37 2.33 5.39 -6.54
CA ARG A 37 1.12 5.54 -7.35
C ARG A 37 1.35 5.01 -8.76
N LEU A 38 0.36 4.27 -9.27
CA LEU A 38 0.36 3.84 -10.66
C LEU A 38 -0.97 4.23 -11.29
N ASP A 39 -0.89 4.69 -12.53
CA ASP A 39 -2.09 4.93 -13.33
C ASP A 39 -2.77 3.60 -13.64
N VAL A 40 -4.10 3.61 -13.68
CA VAL A 40 -4.90 2.41 -13.94
C VAL A 40 -4.59 1.78 -15.30
N ARG A 41 -4.03 2.55 -16.23
CA ARG A 41 -3.68 2.07 -17.58
C ARG A 41 -2.27 1.52 -17.66
N SER A 42 -1.49 1.59 -16.56
CA SER A 42 -0.13 1.04 -16.54
C SER A 42 -0.17 -0.47 -16.75
N PRO A 43 0.84 -1.05 -17.42
CA PRO A 43 0.89 -2.50 -17.55
C PRO A 43 1.11 -3.17 -16.20
N ILE A 44 0.65 -4.41 -16.06
CA ILE A 44 0.78 -5.15 -14.80
C ILE A 44 2.24 -5.26 -14.35
N GLU A 45 3.16 -5.36 -15.31
CA GLU A 45 4.59 -5.45 -14.96
C GLU A 45 5.11 -4.23 -14.20
N ALA A 46 4.44 -3.08 -14.30
CA ALA A 46 4.82 -1.90 -13.54
C ALA A 46 4.64 -2.07 -12.03
N LEU A 47 3.91 -3.09 -11.59
CA LEU A 47 3.76 -3.43 -10.18
C LEU A 47 5.03 -4.02 -9.57
N LEU A 48 5.86 -4.68 -10.39
CA LEU A 48 7.01 -5.42 -9.86
C LEU A 48 8.01 -4.54 -9.10
N PRO A 49 8.43 -3.37 -9.63
CA PRO A 49 9.32 -2.49 -8.87
C PRO A 49 8.70 -2.00 -7.56
N VAL A 50 7.38 -1.78 -7.54
CA VAL A 50 6.69 -1.36 -6.33
C VAL A 50 6.80 -2.43 -5.25
N PHE A 51 6.52 -3.69 -5.61
CA PHE A 51 6.58 -4.81 -4.67
C PHE A 51 8.01 -5.12 -4.24
N ASP A 52 8.99 -4.91 -5.13
CA ASP A 52 10.39 -5.08 -4.78
C ASP A 52 10.84 -4.13 -3.68
N ARG A 53 10.22 -2.96 -3.61
CA ARG A 53 10.47 -1.99 -2.53
C ARG A 53 9.67 -2.30 -1.27
N GLY A 54 8.90 -3.38 -1.26
CA GLY A 54 8.06 -3.73 -0.13
C GLY A 54 6.84 -2.85 0.03
N GLN A 55 6.43 -2.16 -1.05
CA GLN A 55 5.32 -1.21 -1.01
C GLN A 55 4.04 -1.82 -1.56
N VAL A 56 2.94 -1.11 -1.35
CA VAL A 56 1.64 -1.40 -1.93
C VAL A 56 1.42 -0.42 -3.08
N ALA A 57 0.86 -0.89 -4.19
CA ALA A 57 0.58 0.00 -5.31
C ALA A 57 -0.76 0.70 -5.11
N ILE A 58 -0.72 2.03 -5.17
CA ILE A 58 -1.91 2.87 -5.11
C ILE A 58 -2.34 3.14 -6.55
N ILE A 59 -3.53 2.69 -6.92
CA ILE A 59 -4.01 2.81 -8.30
C ILE A 59 -4.89 4.04 -8.43
N THR A 60 -4.56 4.88 -9.40
CA THR A 60 -5.29 6.12 -9.63
C THR A 60 -5.68 6.27 -11.09
N ASP A 61 -6.69 7.10 -11.32
CA ASP A 61 -7.06 7.59 -12.65
C ASP A 61 -7.03 9.11 -12.56
N GLY A 62 -5.95 9.72 -13.09
CA GLY A 62 -5.69 11.12 -12.80
C GLY A 62 -5.55 11.33 -11.30
N ASP A 63 -6.39 12.20 -10.72
CA ASP A 63 -6.39 12.46 -9.29
C ASP A 63 -7.33 11.53 -8.51
N ALA A 64 -8.09 10.68 -9.21
CA ALA A 64 -9.08 9.82 -8.56
C ALA A 64 -8.42 8.56 -8.03
N PHE A 65 -8.62 8.29 -6.74
CA PHE A 65 -8.17 7.04 -6.12
C PHE A 65 -9.13 5.92 -6.49
N LEU A 66 -8.60 4.83 -7.06
CA LEU A 66 -9.42 3.68 -7.45
C LEU A 66 -9.28 2.49 -6.50
N GLY A 67 -8.10 2.26 -5.96
CA GLY A 67 -7.90 1.13 -5.08
C GLY A 67 -6.44 0.82 -4.85
N LEU A 68 -6.20 -0.30 -4.18
CA LEU A 68 -4.86 -0.78 -3.84
C LEU A 68 -4.64 -2.12 -4.51
N ILE A 69 -3.39 -2.38 -4.89
CA ILE A 69 -2.97 -3.72 -5.30
C ILE A 69 -1.78 -4.13 -4.43
N THR A 70 -1.89 -5.30 -3.83
CA THR A 70 -0.85 -5.87 -2.99
C THR A 70 -0.19 -7.04 -3.69
N ARG A 71 0.93 -7.51 -3.12
CA ARG A 71 1.63 -8.68 -3.64
C ARG A 71 0.71 -9.91 -3.71
N ILE A 72 -0.14 -10.07 -2.72
CA ILE A 72 -1.09 -11.19 -2.67
C ILE A 72 -2.09 -11.12 -3.83
N ASP A 73 -2.53 -9.93 -4.20
CA ASP A 73 -3.44 -9.76 -5.34
C ASP A 73 -2.79 -10.24 -6.63
N LEU A 74 -1.52 -9.90 -6.83
CA LEU A 74 -0.80 -10.35 -8.02
C LEU A 74 -0.63 -11.87 -8.02
N LEU A 75 -0.28 -12.46 -6.88
CA LEU A 75 -0.15 -13.91 -6.78
C LEU A 75 -1.47 -14.61 -7.10
N ASN A 76 -2.59 -14.09 -6.61
CA ASN A 76 -3.90 -14.65 -6.90
C ASN A 76 -4.26 -14.52 -8.37
N TYR A 77 -3.92 -13.40 -8.99
CA TYR A 77 -4.13 -13.20 -10.43
C TYR A 77 -3.35 -14.25 -11.25
N LEU A 78 -2.08 -14.43 -10.92
CA LEU A 78 -1.22 -15.39 -11.64
C LEU A 78 -1.71 -16.82 -11.46
N ARG A 79 -2.16 -17.17 -10.25
CA ARG A 79 -2.69 -18.50 -9.97
C ARG A 79 -3.92 -18.79 -10.82
N ARG A 80 -4.84 -17.83 -10.96
CA ARG A 80 -6.03 -18.00 -11.77
C ARG A 80 -5.70 -18.16 -13.26
N ARG A 81 -4.65 -17.47 -13.72
CA ARG A 81 -4.20 -17.57 -15.11
C ARG A 81 -3.59 -18.94 -15.42
N ALA A 82 -3.03 -19.60 -14.42
CA ALA A 82 -2.37 -20.89 -14.57
C ALA A 82 -3.34 -22.07 -14.64
N GLN A 83 -4.64 -21.85 -14.37
CA GLN A 83 -5.66 -22.91 -14.37
C GLN A 83 -6.36 -23.02 -15.69
#